data_c8b55b769ed3591ecb15a3a51fb99a5c
#
_entry.id   c8b55b769ed3591ecb15a3a51fb99a5c
#
_cell.length_a   1.000
_cell.length_b   1.000
_cell.length_c   1.000
_cell.angle_alpha   90.00
_cell.angle_beta   90.00
_cell.angle_gamma   90.00
#
_symmetry.space_group_name_H-M   'P 1'
#
loop_
_entity.id
_entity.type
_entity.pdbx_description
1 polymer ?
#
loop_
_entity_poly.entity_id
_entity_poly.type
_entity_poly.pdbx_seq_one_letter_code
_entity_poly.pdbx_strand_id
1 'polypeptide(L)'
;ALPDMPPYVFGGSFLDAMSPSEQRQLQEHAASVLARLHAIDRAQLDGWDIGPVGEAGSESLSRQLDELHRYYQWAREGWSFGTARVPLIDHAIEWLHINRPADPGPTVLNWGDARPGNILFDGTRPVAVLDWEMVNLGPAGVDVGWLILLHEFFQSLSVVFELPGFPEFCLPDDVHADYVAAGGHPIDDLDWYVTLAATRFAVISLRTSSREAAYGNRESPADPTDLIMHRDLLAAKVAFT
;
A
#
# COMPACT_ATOMS: atom_id res chain seq x y z
N ALA A 1 8.52 -5.90 -15.94
CA ALA A 1 7.92 -4.96 -15.01
C ALA A 1 8.26 -3.54 -15.44
N LEU A 2 7.39 -2.60 -15.13
CA LEU A 2 7.67 -1.20 -15.35
C LEU A 2 8.58 -0.70 -14.23
N PRO A 3 9.68 0.04 -14.55
CA PRO A 3 10.56 0.54 -13.52
C PRO A 3 9.85 1.64 -12.71
N ASP A 4 9.83 1.53 -11.40
CA ASP A 4 9.32 2.52 -10.46
C ASP A 4 10.36 2.97 -9.43
N MET A 5 11.63 2.62 -9.67
CA MET A 5 12.79 3.14 -8.97
C MET A 5 13.82 3.69 -9.99
N PRO A 6 13.97 5.01 -10.07
CA PRO A 6 13.28 6.04 -9.28
C PRO A 6 11.75 6.03 -9.52
N PRO A 7 10.96 6.62 -8.57
CA PRO A 7 9.51 6.73 -8.75
C PRO A 7 9.14 7.32 -10.11
N TYR A 8 8.07 6.80 -10.73
CA TYR A 8 7.66 7.17 -12.09
C TYR A 8 7.23 8.65 -12.26
N VAL A 9 7.09 9.39 -11.18
CA VAL A 9 6.86 10.84 -11.21
C VAL A 9 8.10 11.66 -11.61
N PHE A 10 9.29 11.04 -11.58
CA PHE A 10 10.51 11.66 -12.12
C PHE A 10 10.55 11.48 -13.65
N GLY A 11 11.05 12.50 -14.34
CA GLY A 11 11.06 12.53 -15.79
C GLY A 11 11.78 11.34 -16.44
N GLY A 12 11.33 10.95 -17.65
CA GLY A 12 11.84 9.79 -18.39
C GLY A 12 11.25 8.45 -17.94
N SER A 13 10.19 8.48 -17.16
CA SER A 13 9.47 7.29 -16.71
C SER A 13 8.64 6.64 -17.83
N PHE A 14 8.13 5.44 -17.56
CA PHE A 14 7.21 4.78 -18.49
C PHE A 14 5.90 5.55 -18.68
N LEU A 15 5.42 6.32 -17.67
CA LEU A 15 4.22 7.15 -17.81
C LEU A 15 4.45 8.37 -18.71
N ASP A 16 5.64 8.97 -18.68
CA ASP A 16 5.98 10.07 -19.60
C ASP A 16 5.93 9.66 -21.08
N ALA A 17 6.23 8.39 -21.36
CA ALA A 17 6.20 7.86 -22.72
C ALA A 17 4.79 7.52 -23.22
N MET A 18 3.78 7.53 -22.33
CA MET A 18 2.40 7.16 -22.60
C MET A 18 1.53 8.40 -22.84
N SER A 19 0.60 8.30 -23.78
CA SER A 19 -0.49 9.25 -23.92
C SER A 19 -1.44 9.20 -22.71
N PRO A 20 -2.21 10.25 -22.41
CA PRO A 20 -3.20 10.21 -21.32
C PRO A 20 -4.18 9.04 -21.42
N SER A 21 -4.56 8.62 -22.63
CA SER A 21 -5.43 7.46 -22.84
C SER A 21 -4.73 6.13 -22.50
N GLU A 22 -3.44 6.00 -22.77
CA GLU A 22 -2.66 4.82 -22.40
C GLU A 22 -2.42 4.77 -20.90
N GLN A 23 -2.17 5.92 -20.24
CA GLN A 23 -2.08 6.01 -18.78
C GLN A 23 -3.40 5.55 -18.13
N ARG A 24 -4.54 6.02 -18.66
CA ARG A 24 -5.86 5.60 -18.18
C ARG A 24 -6.10 4.09 -18.36
N GLN A 25 -5.77 3.52 -19.53
CA GLN A 25 -5.86 2.09 -19.78
C GLN A 25 -4.95 1.28 -18.83
N LEU A 26 -3.75 1.76 -18.55
CA LEU A 26 -2.83 1.09 -17.64
C LEU A 26 -3.42 1.02 -16.22
N GLN A 27 -4.04 2.10 -15.75
CA GLN A 27 -4.76 2.15 -14.47
C GLN A 27 -5.93 1.16 -14.44
N GLU A 28 -6.82 1.20 -15.44
CA GLU A 28 -7.95 0.26 -15.59
C GLU A 28 -7.47 -1.21 -15.54
N HIS A 29 -6.40 -1.49 -16.25
CA HIS A 29 -5.82 -2.83 -16.28
C HIS A 29 -5.18 -3.23 -14.95
N ALA A 30 -4.52 -2.32 -14.24
CA ALA A 30 -3.99 -2.58 -12.90
C ALA A 30 -5.12 -2.89 -11.91
N ALA A 31 -6.20 -2.11 -11.90
CA ALA A 31 -7.38 -2.37 -11.11
C ALA A 31 -8.05 -3.71 -11.46
N SER A 32 -8.10 -4.06 -12.77
CA SER A 32 -8.66 -5.34 -13.21
C SER A 32 -7.82 -6.55 -12.76
N VAL A 33 -6.50 -6.39 -12.61
CA VAL A 33 -5.63 -7.43 -12.03
C VAL A 33 -6.07 -7.73 -10.60
N LEU A 34 -6.30 -6.69 -9.79
CA LEU A 34 -6.77 -6.87 -8.41
C LEU A 34 -8.13 -7.57 -8.36
N ALA A 35 -9.10 -7.12 -9.17
CA ALA A 35 -10.41 -7.75 -9.22
C ALA A 35 -10.33 -9.25 -9.57
N ARG A 36 -9.46 -9.62 -10.51
CA ARG A 36 -9.24 -11.02 -10.89
C ARG A 36 -8.55 -11.85 -9.80
N LEU A 37 -7.59 -11.27 -9.08
CA LEU A 37 -6.93 -11.95 -7.95
C LEU A 37 -7.93 -12.16 -6.80
N HIS A 38 -8.73 -11.15 -6.49
CA HIS A 38 -9.74 -11.23 -5.44
C HIS A 38 -10.91 -12.17 -5.79
N ALA A 39 -11.12 -12.49 -7.07
CA ALA A 39 -12.10 -13.47 -7.52
C ALA A 39 -11.60 -14.93 -7.42
N ILE A 40 -10.34 -15.18 -7.05
CA ILE A 40 -9.82 -16.53 -6.85
C ILE A 40 -10.56 -17.20 -5.71
N ASP A 41 -11.11 -18.40 -5.95
CA ASP A 41 -11.78 -19.18 -4.91
C ASP A 41 -10.78 -19.55 -3.80
N ARG A 42 -11.06 -19.09 -2.60
CA ARG A 42 -10.22 -19.35 -1.42
C ARG A 42 -10.02 -20.83 -1.13
N ALA A 43 -10.98 -21.68 -1.51
CA ALA A 43 -10.84 -23.12 -1.39
C ALA A 43 -9.64 -23.69 -2.17
N GLN A 44 -9.19 -23.00 -3.22
CA GLN A 44 -8.00 -23.37 -3.98
C GLN A 44 -6.69 -23.02 -3.26
N LEU A 45 -6.77 -22.22 -2.19
CA LEU A 45 -5.63 -21.73 -1.40
C LEU A 45 -5.44 -22.54 -0.11
N ASP A 46 -6.24 -23.60 0.08
CA ASP A 46 -6.12 -24.47 1.25
C ASP A 46 -4.73 -25.12 1.30
N GLY A 47 -4.12 -25.08 2.48
CA GLY A 47 -2.75 -25.57 2.68
C GLY A 47 -1.64 -24.54 2.37
N TRP A 48 -1.97 -23.34 1.90
CA TRP A 48 -1.01 -22.25 1.76
C TRP A 48 -0.86 -21.51 3.11
N ASP A 49 0.37 -21.17 3.47
CA ASP A 49 0.66 -20.44 4.72
C ASP A 49 0.48 -18.92 4.54
N ILE A 50 -0.76 -18.51 4.18
CA ILE A 50 -1.12 -17.11 3.90
C ILE A 50 -2.27 -16.60 4.77
N GLY A 51 -2.72 -17.40 5.71
CA GLY A 51 -3.82 -17.11 6.64
C GLY A 51 -4.97 -18.12 6.56
N PRO A 52 -5.91 -18.08 7.49
CA PRO A 52 -7.05 -19.01 7.55
C PRO A 52 -8.04 -18.80 6.41
N VAL A 53 -8.25 -19.81 5.57
CA VAL A 53 -9.12 -19.76 4.37
C VAL A 53 -10.59 -19.48 4.72
N GLY A 54 -11.06 -19.96 5.89
CA GLY A 54 -12.46 -19.82 6.33
C GLY A 54 -12.78 -18.52 7.08
N GLU A 55 -11.80 -17.64 7.27
CA GLU A 55 -11.93 -16.43 8.10
C GLU A 55 -12.88 -15.40 7.46
N ALA A 56 -13.79 -14.82 8.27
CA ALA A 56 -14.66 -13.74 7.83
C ALA A 56 -13.87 -12.44 7.62
N GLY A 57 -14.41 -11.49 6.84
CA GLY A 57 -13.73 -10.23 6.56
C GLY A 57 -13.39 -9.42 7.83
N SER A 58 -14.29 -9.40 8.82
CA SER A 58 -14.04 -8.73 10.11
C SER A 58 -12.95 -9.40 10.95
N GLU A 59 -12.82 -10.73 10.86
CA GLU A 59 -11.78 -11.50 11.55
C GLU A 59 -10.44 -11.32 10.85
N SER A 60 -10.41 -11.43 9.53
CA SER A 60 -9.18 -11.20 8.74
C SER A 60 -8.67 -9.77 8.87
N LEU A 61 -9.56 -8.77 8.97
CA LEU A 61 -9.17 -7.38 9.23
C LEU A 61 -8.57 -7.22 10.64
N SER A 62 -9.12 -7.89 11.66
CA SER A 62 -8.55 -7.92 13.01
C SER A 62 -7.12 -8.48 12.99
N ARG A 63 -6.94 -9.60 12.31
CA ARG A 63 -5.62 -10.23 12.14
C ARG A 63 -4.63 -9.30 11.44
N GLN A 64 -5.04 -8.59 10.39
CA GLN A 64 -4.20 -7.60 9.70
C GLN A 64 -3.72 -6.47 10.66
N LEU A 65 -4.60 -5.97 11.52
CA LEU A 65 -4.24 -4.94 12.51
C LEU A 65 -3.30 -5.51 13.58
N ASP A 66 -3.54 -6.73 14.06
CA ASP A 66 -2.65 -7.40 15.02
C ASP A 66 -1.27 -7.68 14.42
N GLU A 67 -1.21 -8.06 13.15
CA GLU A 67 0.04 -8.26 12.40
C GLU A 67 0.80 -6.96 12.22
N LEU A 68 0.11 -5.87 11.86
CA LEU A 68 0.70 -4.54 11.76
C LEU A 68 1.31 -4.11 13.10
N HIS A 69 0.57 -4.30 14.20
CA HIS A 69 1.06 -3.95 15.54
C HIS A 69 2.29 -4.78 15.93
N ARG A 70 2.26 -6.10 15.70
CA ARG A 70 3.41 -7.00 15.96
C ARG A 70 4.62 -6.62 15.09
N TYR A 71 4.39 -6.29 13.81
CA TYR A 71 5.45 -5.86 12.92
C TYR A 71 6.06 -4.53 13.36
N TYR A 72 5.24 -3.58 13.82
CA TYR A 72 5.74 -2.33 14.37
C TYR A 72 6.59 -2.54 15.64
N GLN A 73 6.15 -3.39 16.56
CA GLN A 73 6.95 -3.73 17.74
C GLN A 73 8.30 -4.33 17.35
N TRP A 74 8.30 -5.30 16.44
CA TRP A 74 9.53 -5.90 15.94
C TRP A 74 10.43 -4.89 15.18
N ALA A 75 9.86 -3.98 14.41
CA ALA A 75 10.62 -2.94 13.68
C ALA A 75 11.35 -1.98 14.64
N ARG A 76 10.80 -1.78 15.85
CA ARG A 76 11.44 -0.97 16.90
C ARG A 76 12.56 -1.71 17.64
N GLU A 77 12.51 -3.03 17.69
CA GLU A 77 13.49 -3.84 18.39
C GLU A 77 14.77 -4.02 17.54
N GLY A 78 15.93 -3.87 18.17
CA GLY A 78 17.20 -4.32 17.59
C GLY A 78 17.90 -3.38 16.62
N TRP A 79 17.48 -2.11 16.45
CA TRP A 79 18.17 -1.10 15.64
C TRP A 79 18.52 0.15 16.45
N SER A 80 19.28 1.09 15.84
CA SER A 80 19.94 2.24 16.47
C SER A 80 19.07 3.12 17.39
N PHE A 81 17.74 3.03 17.28
CA PHE A 81 16.80 3.81 18.08
C PHE A 81 16.28 3.08 19.33
N GLY A 82 16.66 1.81 19.52
CA GLY A 82 16.17 0.99 20.63
C GLY A 82 14.66 0.82 20.59
N THR A 83 14.01 0.81 21.75
CA THR A 83 12.56 0.68 21.89
C THR A 83 11.82 2.01 21.80
N ALA A 84 12.41 3.05 21.20
CA ALA A 84 11.79 4.37 21.09
C ALA A 84 10.42 4.26 20.37
N ARG A 85 9.41 4.88 20.95
CA ARG A 85 8.10 5.01 20.34
C ARG A 85 8.17 6.02 19.20
N VAL A 86 7.35 5.82 18.18
CA VAL A 86 7.15 6.77 17.08
C VAL A 86 5.72 7.30 17.21
N PRO A 87 5.51 8.49 17.82
CA PRO A 87 4.17 8.98 18.17
C PRO A 87 3.19 8.98 17.01
N LEU A 88 3.65 9.32 15.80
CA LEU A 88 2.82 9.29 14.58
C LEU A 88 2.29 7.88 14.27
N ILE A 89 3.14 6.84 14.36
CA ILE A 89 2.70 5.46 14.10
C ILE A 89 1.77 4.97 15.21
N ASP A 90 2.10 5.28 16.48
CA ASP A 90 1.23 4.94 17.61
C ASP A 90 -0.17 5.53 17.44
N HIS A 91 -0.25 6.82 17.08
CA HIS A 91 -1.51 7.52 16.83
C HIS A 91 -2.26 6.94 15.62
N ALA A 92 -1.55 6.64 14.53
CA ALA A 92 -2.16 6.05 13.34
C ALA A 92 -2.76 4.66 13.62
N ILE A 93 -2.08 3.81 14.39
CA ILE A 93 -2.61 2.51 14.80
C ILE A 93 -3.86 2.68 15.67
N GLU A 94 -3.85 3.61 16.64
CA GLU A 94 -5.02 3.91 17.46
C GLU A 94 -6.19 4.43 16.61
N TRP A 95 -5.91 5.35 15.67
CA TRP A 95 -6.91 5.87 14.74
C TRP A 95 -7.57 4.75 13.91
N LEU A 96 -6.78 3.80 13.41
CA LEU A 96 -7.26 2.65 12.65
C LEU A 96 -8.19 1.75 13.48
N HIS A 97 -7.90 1.55 14.76
CA HIS A 97 -8.77 0.78 15.64
C HIS A 97 -10.10 1.49 15.94
N ILE A 98 -10.05 2.81 16.18
CA ILE A 98 -11.24 3.62 16.51
C ILE A 98 -12.18 3.75 15.31
N ASN A 99 -11.63 3.94 14.10
CA ASN A 99 -12.38 4.21 12.87
C ASN A 99 -12.57 2.96 12.00
N ARG A 100 -12.48 1.79 12.59
CA ARG A 100 -12.51 0.52 11.87
C ARG A 100 -13.81 0.36 11.05
N PRO A 101 -13.74 -0.09 9.76
CA PRO A 101 -14.91 -0.44 8.96
C PRO A 101 -15.84 -1.39 9.67
N ALA A 102 -17.15 -1.07 9.65
CA ALA A 102 -18.19 -1.94 10.21
C ALA A 102 -18.40 -3.19 9.35
N ASP A 103 -18.34 -3.04 8.04
CA ASP A 103 -18.39 -4.12 7.06
C ASP A 103 -17.16 -4.06 6.14
N PRO A 104 -16.10 -4.82 6.41
CA PRO A 104 -14.91 -4.84 5.57
C PRO A 104 -15.08 -5.64 4.27
N GLY A 105 -16.24 -6.21 4.02
CA GLY A 105 -16.48 -7.11 2.89
C GLY A 105 -15.89 -8.51 3.07
N PRO A 106 -15.84 -9.31 2.01
CA PRO A 106 -15.31 -10.68 2.06
C PRO A 106 -13.79 -10.71 2.20
N THR A 107 -13.28 -11.77 2.84
CA THR A 107 -11.86 -12.10 2.79
C THR A 107 -11.51 -12.63 1.40
N VAL A 108 -10.47 -12.08 0.79
CA VAL A 108 -9.95 -12.45 -0.53
C VAL A 108 -8.45 -12.72 -0.47
N LEU A 109 -7.87 -13.21 -1.57
CA LEU A 109 -6.42 -13.27 -1.73
C LEU A 109 -5.88 -11.87 -1.99
N ASN A 110 -5.19 -11.28 -1.01
CA ASN A 110 -4.45 -10.05 -1.23
C ASN A 110 -3.06 -10.35 -1.79
N TRP A 111 -2.64 -9.61 -2.78
CA TRP A 111 -1.28 -9.63 -3.32
C TRP A 111 -0.28 -8.97 -2.37
N GLY A 112 -0.68 -7.86 -1.72
CA GLY A 112 0.06 -7.19 -0.65
C GLY A 112 0.94 -6.05 -1.10
N ASP A 113 1.74 -6.17 -2.20
CA ASP A 113 2.48 -5.07 -2.82
C ASP A 113 1.89 -4.70 -4.19
N ALA A 114 0.60 -4.35 -4.15
CA ALA A 114 -0.23 -4.05 -5.31
C ALA A 114 0.16 -2.71 -5.94
N ARG A 115 1.00 -2.73 -6.98
CA ARG A 115 1.45 -1.53 -7.69
C ARG A 115 1.80 -1.82 -9.15
N PRO A 116 1.70 -0.82 -10.06
CA PRO A 116 2.03 -1.02 -11.48
C PRO A 116 3.46 -1.51 -11.72
N GLY A 117 4.42 -1.11 -10.89
CA GLY A 117 5.82 -1.57 -10.97
C GLY A 117 6.00 -3.08 -10.80
N ASN A 118 5.06 -3.74 -10.12
CA ASN A 118 5.07 -5.18 -9.90
C ASN A 118 4.18 -5.96 -10.90
N ILE A 119 3.69 -5.31 -11.95
CA ILE A 119 2.98 -5.93 -13.06
C ILE A 119 3.87 -5.93 -14.29
N LEU A 120 4.00 -7.07 -14.95
CA LEU A 120 4.55 -7.13 -16.31
C LEU A 120 3.46 -6.75 -17.31
N PHE A 121 3.75 -5.75 -18.13
CA PHE A 121 2.86 -5.31 -19.19
C PHE A 121 3.46 -5.58 -20.57
N ASP A 122 2.58 -5.89 -21.52
CA ASP A 122 2.82 -5.86 -22.96
C ASP A 122 1.99 -4.71 -23.54
N GLY A 123 2.62 -3.57 -23.82
CA GLY A 123 1.93 -2.28 -23.94
C GLY A 123 1.26 -1.92 -22.63
N THR A 124 -0.06 -1.72 -22.62
CA THR A 124 -0.87 -1.50 -21.42
C THR A 124 -1.50 -2.79 -20.87
N ARG A 125 -1.35 -3.95 -21.56
CA ARG A 125 -1.98 -5.22 -21.20
C ARG A 125 -1.15 -5.98 -20.15
N PRO A 126 -1.68 -6.31 -18.96
CA PRO A 126 -0.97 -7.08 -17.95
C PRO A 126 -0.78 -8.53 -18.41
N VAL A 127 0.42 -9.06 -18.23
CA VAL A 127 0.77 -10.46 -18.61
C VAL A 127 1.24 -11.30 -17.42
N ALA A 128 1.76 -10.69 -16.37
CA ALA A 128 2.14 -11.38 -15.13
C ALA A 128 2.16 -10.43 -13.94
N VAL A 129 2.03 -11.00 -12.74
CA VAL A 129 2.15 -10.31 -11.44
C VAL A 129 3.37 -10.84 -10.73
N LEU A 130 4.17 -9.95 -10.17
CA LEU A 130 5.43 -10.22 -9.49
C LEU A 130 5.33 -9.85 -8.01
N ASP A 131 6.36 -10.25 -7.25
CA ASP A 131 6.59 -9.82 -5.86
C ASP A 131 5.44 -10.16 -4.91
N TRP A 132 5.34 -11.45 -4.61
CA TRP A 132 4.31 -12.04 -3.76
C TRP A 132 4.74 -12.17 -2.29
N GLU A 133 5.83 -11.50 -1.88
CA GLU A 133 6.37 -11.63 -0.52
C GLU A 133 5.43 -11.16 0.59
N MET A 134 4.46 -10.28 0.24
CA MET A 134 3.46 -9.73 1.14
C MET A 134 2.08 -10.39 0.98
N VAL A 135 1.99 -11.50 0.23
CA VAL A 135 0.72 -12.22 -0.01
C VAL A 135 0.06 -12.66 1.29
N ASN A 136 -1.25 -12.46 1.38
CA ASN A 136 -2.02 -12.83 2.55
C ASN A 136 -3.52 -12.96 2.22
N LEU A 137 -4.34 -13.34 3.22
CA LEU A 137 -5.80 -13.29 3.14
C LEU A 137 -6.31 -12.08 3.94
N GLY A 138 -7.20 -11.29 3.35
CA GLY A 138 -7.77 -10.09 3.98
C GLY A 138 -8.87 -9.47 3.14
N PRO A 139 -9.49 -8.37 3.60
CA PRO A 139 -10.45 -7.61 2.80
C PRO A 139 -9.80 -7.01 1.55
N ALA A 140 -10.57 -6.90 0.47
CA ALA A 140 -10.11 -6.37 -0.82
C ALA A 140 -9.51 -4.95 -0.72
N GLY A 141 -10.02 -4.13 0.19
CA GLY A 141 -9.53 -2.77 0.43
C GLY A 141 -8.05 -2.69 0.80
N VAL A 142 -7.45 -3.77 1.31
CA VAL A 142 -6.02 -3.83 1.65
C VAL A 142 -5.15 -3.59 0.42
N ASP A 143 -5.43 -4.27 -0.69
CA ASP A 143 -4.67 -4.09 -1.94
C ASP A 143 -5.05 -2.82 -2.68
N VAL A 144 -6.35 -2.49 -2.75
CA VAL A 144 -6.81 -1.27 -3.44
C VAL A 144 -6.28 -0.02 -2.73
N GLY A 145 -6.32 0.02 -1.40
CA GLY A 145 -5.73 1.10 -0.61
C GLY A 145 -4.22 1.22 -0.77
N TRP A 146 -3.51 0.08 -0.91
CA TRP A 146 -2.07 0.09 -1.16
C TRP A 146 -1.71 0.68 -2.52
N LEU A 147 -2.43 0.30 -3.59
CA LEU A 147 -2.25 0.86 -4.94
C LEU A 147 -2.41 2.38 -4.94
N ILE A 148 -3.47 2.87 -4.30
CA ILE A 148 -3.78 4.31 -4.20
C ILE A 148 -2.70 5.03 -3.39
N LEU A 149 -2.35 4.52 -2.21
CA LEU A 149 -1.34 5.14 -1.36
C LEU A 149 -0.01 5.32 -2.07
N LEU A 150 0.47 4.30 -2.77
CA LEU A 150 1.78 4.40 -3.43
C LEU A 150 1.80 5.46 -4.52
N HIS A 151 0.69 5.66 -5.24
CA HIS A 151 0.59 6.78 -6.16
C HIS A 151 0.53 8.12 -5.41
N GLU A 152 -0.28 8.27 -4.38
CA GLU A 152 -0.32 9.49 -3.55
C GLU A 152 1.06 9.85 -3.00
N PHE A 153 1.81 8.85 -2.52
CA PHE A 153 3.17 9.06 -2.06
C PHE A 153 4.10 9.52 -3.18
N PHE A 154 4.09 8.88 -4.34
CA PHE A 154 4.91 9.31 -5.47
C PHE A 154 4.51 10.70 -5.95
N GLN A 155 3.21 10.99 -6.02
CA GLN A 155 2.70 12.32 -6.38
C GLN A 155 3.14 13.39 -5.35
N SER A 156 3.20 13.06 -4.05
CA SER A 156 3.73 13.98 -3.03
C SER A 156 5.21 14.30 -3.25
N LEU A 157 6.00 13.36 -3.75
CA LEU A 157 7.40 13.60 -4.13
C LEU A 157 7.50 14.57 -5.32
N SER A 158 6.58 14.52 -6.27
CA SER A 158 6.60 15.47 -7.39
C SER A 158 6.46 16.92 -6.91
N VAL A 159 5.65 17.16 -5.87
CA VAL A 159 5.53 18.49 -5.25
C VAL A 159 6.84 18.91 -4.58
N VAL A 160 7.49 18.03 -3.83
CA VAL A 160 8.77 18.31 -3.16
C VAL A 160 9.88 18.64 -4.14
N PHE A 161 9.89 17.98 -5.30
CA PHE A 161 10.91 18.16 -6.35
C PHE A 161 10.50 19.13 -7.46
N GLU A 162 9.39 19.86 -7.29
CA GLU A 162 8.85 20.82 -8.27
C GLU A 162 8.64 20.20 -9.66
N LEU A 163 8.16 18.93 -9.70
CA LEU A 163 7.86 18.21 -10.92
C LEU A 163 6.35 18.23 -11.21
N PRO A 164 5.93 18.10 -12.47
CA PRO A 164 4.50 18.08 -12.83
C PRO A 164 3.77 16.86 -12.24
N GLY A 165 4.46 15.72 -12.08
CA GLY A 165 3.83 14.47 -11.66
C GLY A 165 2.73 14.00 -12.62
N PHE A 166 1.83 13.17 -12.08
CA PHE A 166 0.67 12.60 -12.80
C PHE A 166 -0.60 12.75 -11.96
N PRO A 167 -1.10 13.99 -11.77
CA PRO A 167 -2.20 14.26 -10.82
C PRO A 167 -3.53 13.60 -11.20
N GLU A 168 -3.71 13.20 -12.46
CA GLU A 168 -4.92 12.53 -12.96
C GLU A 168 -4.79 10.99 -12.99
N PHE A 169 -3.64 10.45 -12.58
CA PHE A 169 -3.40 9.01 -12.59
C PHE A 169 -3.69 8.42 -11.21
N CYS A 170 -4.34 7.26 -11.16
CA CYS A 170 -4.66 6.53 -9.94
C CYS A 170 -5.38 7.37 -8.86
N LEU A 171 -6.28 8.26 -9.27
CA LEU A 171 -7.17 8.94 -8.34
C LEU A 171 -8.03 7.90 -7.58
N PRO A 172 -8.26 8.07 -6.26
CA PRO A 172 -8.94 7.08 -5.44
C PRO A 172 -10.29 6.63 -6.00
N ASP A 173 -11.15 7.58 -6.39
CA ASP A 173 -12.48 7.30 -6.92
C ASP A 173 -12.40 6.55 -8.27
N ASP A 174 -11.46 6.91 -9.12
CA ASP A 174 -11.28 6.27 -10.43
C ASP A 174 -10.76 4.84 -10.27
N VAL A 175 -9.76 4.62 -9.40
CA VAL A 175 -9.25 3.26 -9.11
C VAL A 175 -10.34 2.38 -8.53
N HIS A 176 -11.15 2.89 -7.61
CA HIS A 176 -12.27 2.15 -7.04
C HIS A 176 -13.34 1.83 -8.08
N ALA A 177 -13.71 2.81 -8.91
CA ALA A 177 -14.67 2.61 -9.99
C ALA A 177 -14.19 1.55 -11.01
N ASP A 178 -12.91 1.60 -11.40
CA ASP A 178 -12.29 0.62 -12.30
C ASP A 178 -12.27 -0.79 -11.69
N TYR A 179 -11.91 -0.87 -10.41
CA TYR A 179 -11.90 -2.13 -9.66
C TYR A 179 -13.29 -2.76 -9.62
N VAL A 180 -14.33 -2.00 -9.29
CA VAL A 180 -15.73 -2.47 -9.24
C VAL A 180 -16.23 -2.83 -10.65
N ALA A 181 -15.93 -2.01 -11.67
CA ALA A 181 -16.29 -2.28 -13.06
C ALA A 181 -15.65 -3.59 -13.59
N ALA A 182 -14.48 -3.95 -13.08
CA ALA A 182 -13.81 -5.21 -13.40
C ALA A 182 -14.37 -6.43 -12.61
N GLY A 183 -15.39 -6.24 -11.78
CA GLY A 183 -16.05 -7.30 -10.99
C GLY A 183 -15.54 -7.42 -9.56
N GLY A 184 -14.76 -6.44 -9.08
CA GLY A 184 -14.33 -6.35 -7.69
C GLY A 184 -15.48 -6.03 -6.73
N HIS A 185 -15.34 -6.42 -5.47
CA HIS A 185 -16.34 -6.12 -4.44
C HIS A 185 -16.26 -4.63 -4.05
N PRO A 186 -17.39 -3.88 -3.98
CA PRO A 186 -17.39 -2.49 -3.52
C PRO A 186 -16.72 -2.33 -2.14
N ILE A 187 -16.02 -1.21 -1.96
CA ILE A 187 -15.28 -0.87 -0.74
C ILE A 187 -15.83 0.46 -0.22
N ASP A 188 -16.60 0.42 0.87
CA ASP A 188 -17.27 1.61 1.38
C ASP A 188 -16.32 2.56 2.13
N ASP A 189 -15.35 2.02 2.86
CA ASP A 189 -14.41 2.77 3.70
C ASP A 189 -13.02 2.89 3.06
N LEU A 190 -12.93 3.26 1.78
CA LEU A 190 -11.69 3.28 1.00
C LEU A 190 -10.59 4.12 1.68
N ASP A 191 -10.91 5.31 2.19
CA ASP A 191 -9.96 6.19 2.89
C ASP A 191 -9.33 5.53 4.12
N TRP A 192 -10.08 4.67 4.81
CA TRP A 192 -9.56 3.90 5.91
C TRP A 192 -8.48 2.91 5.44
N TYR A 193 -8.71 2.23 4.31
CA TYR A 193 -7.74 1.29 3.74
C TYR A 193 -6.50 2.00 3.20
N VAL A 194 -6.64 3.19 2.63
CA VAL A 194 -5.50 4.03 2.23
C VAL A 194 -4.70 4.45 3.47
N THR A 195 -5.36 4.76 4.58
CA THR A 195 -4.71 5.08 5.86
C THR A 195 -4.02 3.85 6.47
N LEU A 196 -4.63 2.66 6.38
CA LEU A 196 -4.00 1.39 6.77
C LEU A 196 -2.71 1.15 5.97
N ALA A 197 -2.79 1.32 4.65
CA ALA A 197 -1.63 1.21 3.76
C ALA A 197 -0.53 2.21 4.13
N ALA A 198 -0.89 3.49 4.40
CA ALA A 198 0.06 4.52 4.83
C ALA A 198 0.75 4.16 6.16
N THR A 199 -0.02 3.64 7.12
CA THR A 199 0.52 3.20 8.41
C THR A 199 1.47 2.02 8.24
N ARG A 200 1.10 1.02 7.42
CA ARG A 200 1.94 -0.14 7.10
C ARG A 200 3.23 0.29 6.41
N PHE A 201 3.15 1.19 5.43
CA PHE A 201 4.31 1.73 4.74
C PHE A 201 5.21 2.56 5.69
N ALA A 202 4.64 3.24 6.69
CA ALA A 202 5.44 3.93 7.72
C ALA A 202 6.27 2.95 8.56
N VAL A 203 5.71 1.81 8.94
CA VAL A 203 6.45 0.76 9.67
C VAL A 203 7.55 0.15 8.80
N ILE A 204 7.28 -0.09 7.51
CA ILE A 204 8.28 -0.57 6.54
C ILE A 204 9.41 0.47 6.40
N SER A 205 9.07 1.76 6.24
CA SER A 205 10.02 2.86 6.12
C SER A 205 10.90 2.98 7.37
N LEU A 206 10.29 2.91 8.55
CA LEU A 206 11.01 2.89 9.83
C LEU A 206 12.02 1.74 9.86
N ARG A 207 11.62 0.53 9.49
CA ARG A 207 12.47 -0.66 9.51
C ARG A 207 13.62 -0.57 8.52
N THR A 208 13.34 -0.22 7.26
CA THR A 208 14.36 -0.12 6.21
C THR A 208 15.34 1.01 6.49
N SER A 209 14.86 2.19 6.84
CA SER A 209 15.70 3.34 7.16
C SER A 209 16.54 3.15 8.42
N SER A 210 16.00 2.49 9.45
CA SER A 210 16.76 2.13 10.66
C SER A 210 17.90 1.15 10.34
N ARG A 211 17.65 0.19 9.44
CA ARG A 211 18.69 -0.74 8.96
C ARG A 211 19.81 -0.01 8.21
N GLU A 212 19.45 0.91 7.32
CA GLU A 212 20.39 1.75 6.59
C GLU A 212 21.29 2.57 7.55
N ALA A 213 20.68 3.17 8.57
CA ALA A 213 21.40 3.90 9.60
C ALA A 213 22.35 2.98 10.40
N ALA A 214 21.90 1.78 10.77
CA ALA A 214 22.72 0.80 11.50
C ALA A 214 23.94 0.33 10.72
N TYR A 215 23.84 0.28 9.38
CA TYR A 215 24.99 -0.06 8.50
C TYR A 215 25.83 1.17 8.09
N GLY A 216 25.52 2.36 8.59
CA GLY A 216 26.26 3.59 8.29
C GLY A 216 25.98 4.18 6.91
N ASN A 217 24.95 3.70 6.20
CA ASN A 217 24.55 4.20 4.90
C ASN A 217 23.66 5.46 5.01
N ARG A 218 23.21 5.79 6.22
CA ARG A 218 22.40 6.97 6.55
C ARG A 218 22.73 7.45 7.96
N GLU A 219 22.62 8.75 8.20
CA GLU A 219 22.66 9.29 9.56
C GLU A 219 21.40 8.92 10.34
N SER A 220 21.58 8.61 11.63
CA SER A 220 20.47 8.39 12.56
C SER A 220 19.87 9.74 12.94
N PRO A 221 18.62 10.05 12.60
CA PRO A 221 17.99 11.30 13.04
C PRO A 221 17.72 11.27 14.55
N ALA A 222 17.59 12.46 15.13
CA ALA A 222 17.23 12.61 16.55
C ALA A 222 15.77 12.15 16.81
N ASP A 223 14.89 12.40 15.84
CA ASP A 223 13.49 11.94 15.88
C ASP A 223 13.31 10.79 14.88
N PRO A 224 12.91 9.57 15.33
CA PRO A 224 12.65 8.44 14.43
C PRO A 224 11.51 8.70 13.44
N THR A 225 10.65 9.67 13.64
CA THR A 225 9.62 10.09 12.68
C THR A 225 10.24 10.58 11.37
N ASP A 226 11.47 11.12 11.40
CA ASP A 226 12.22 11.55 10.21
C ASP A 226 12.64 10.38 9.29
N LEU A 227 12.51 9.14 9.76
CA LEU A 227 12.74 7.94 8.95
C LEU A 227 11.55 7.56 8.07
N ILE A 228 10.37 8.15 8.33
CA ILE A 228 9.14 7.90 7.58
C ILE A 228 9.10 8.85 6.39
N MET A 229 9.29 8.31 5.18
CA MET A 229 9.39 9.11 3.95
C MET A 229 8.12 9.92 3.63
N HIS A 230 6.96 9.43 4.04
CA HIS A 230 5.64 10.03 3.78
C HIS A 230 4.93 10.49 5.08
N ARG A 231 5.71 10.89 6.10
CA ARG A 231 5.20 11.30 7.41
C ARG A 231 4.09 12.37 7.34
N ASP A 232 4.26 13.37 6.49
CA ASP A 232 3.30 14.47 6.37
C ASP A 232 1.97 13.99 5.76
N LEU A 233 2.04 13.07 4.78
CA LEU A 233 0.87 12.41 4.20
C LEU A 233 0.13 11.56 5.24
N LEU A 234 0.84 10.76 6.03
CA LEU A 234 0.24 9.97 7.10
C LEU A 234 -0.35 10.85 8.19
N ALA A 235 0.38 11.88 8.63
CA ALA A 235 -0.10 12.83 9.65
C ALA A 235 -1.40 13.52 9.23
N ALA A 236 -1.50 13.93 7.95
CA ALA A 236 -2.72 14.52 7.40
C ALA A 236 -3.91 13.55 7.43
N LYS A 237 -3.69 12.26 7.07
CA LYS A 237 -4.75 11.24 7.06
C LYS A 237 -5.33 10.94 8.44
N VAL A 238 -4.52 11.05 9.50
CA VAL A 238 -4.95 10.74 10.88
C VAL A 238 -5.11 11.99 11.76
N ALA A 239 -5.08 13.19 11.17
CA ALA A 239 -5.17 14.47 11.86
C ALA A 239 -4.18 14.59 13.05
N PHE A 240 -2.95 14.12 12.86
CA PHE A 240 -1.87 14.24 13.84
C PHE A 240 -1.21 15.63 13.75
N THR A 241 -1.10 16.34 14.87
CA THR A 241 -0.53 17.72 14.98
C THR A 241 0.70 17.75 15.87
#